data_3d627ff56fd9780779bcb0b0ae1d484f
#
_entry.id   3d627ff56fd9780779bcb0b0ae1d484f
#
_cell.length_a   1.000
_cell.length_b   1.000
_cell.length_c   1.000
_cell.angle_alpha   90.00
_cell.angle_beta   90.00
_cell.angle_gamma   90.00
#
_symmetry.space_group_name_H-M   'P 1'
#
loop_
_entity.id
_entity.type
_entity.pdbx_description
1 polymer ?
#
loop_
_entity_poly.entity_id
_entity_poly.type
_entity_poly.pdbx_seq_one_letter_code
_entity_poly.pdbx_strand_id
1 'polypeptide(L)'
;MDYNQFFDSALDRLHTERRYRVFADLERTAGRFPHAVWHSPKGKRDVVIWCSNDYLGMGQHPKVVGAMVETATRVGTGAGGTRNIAGTHHPLVQLEAELADLHGKEAALLFTSGYVSNQTGIPTIAKLIPNCLILSDELNHNSMIEGIRQSGCERVVFRHNDLAHLEELLKAAGPNRPKLIVCESLYSMDGDVAPLAKICDLAEKYGAMTYVDEVHAVGMYGPRGGGIAERDGVMHRIDVLEGTLAKAFGCLGGYIAANGQIIDAVRSYAPGFIFTTALPPAVCSAATAAIRHLKTSSWERERHQDRAARVKAILNAAGLPVMSSDTHIVPLFVGDPEKCKQASDLLLEEHGIYIQPINYPTVAKGTERLRITPSPYHDDGLIDQLAEALLQVWDRLGLPLRAKSLAAE
;
A
#
# COMPACT_ATOMS: atom_id res chain seq x y z
N MET A 1 11.47 -34.25 23.02
CA MET A 1 10.45 -33.54 22.20
C MET A 1 11.17 -33.01 20.98
N ASP A 2 10.72 -33.38 19.77
CA ASP A 2 11.30 -32.88 18.52
C ASP A 2 10.49 -31.67 18.06
N TYR A 3 11.04 -30.47 18.21
CA TYR A 3 10.39 -29.23 17.82
C TYR A 3 10.28 -29.08 16.30
N ASN A 4 11.16 -29.72 15.50
CA ASN A 4 11.11 -29.64 14.04
C ASN A 4 9.81 -30.22 13.49
N GLN A 5 9.28 -31.28 14.08
CA GLN A 5 8.00 -31.88 13.67
C GLN A 5 6.82 -30.87 13.69
N PHE A 6 6.83 -29.89 14.61
CA PHE A 6 5.78 -28.87 14.65
C PHE A 6 5.89 -27.91 13.46
N PHE A 7 7.11 -27.52 13.10
CA PHE A 7 7.36 -26.64 11.97
C PHE A 7 7.10 -27.36 10.64
N ASP A 8 7.54 -28.59 10.48
CA ASP A 8 7.29 -29.42 9.30
C ASP A 8 5.78 -29.58 9.07
N SER A 9 5.02 -29.94 10.11
CA SER A 9 3.56 -30.06 10.03
C SER A 9 2.86 -28.73 9.68
N ALA A 10 3.41 -27.60 10.11
CA ALA A 10 2.89 -26.29 9.76
C ALA A 10 3.18 -25.93 8.30
N LEU A 11 4.36 -26.25 7.80
CA LEU A 11 4.75 -26.04 6.39
C LEU A 11 3.96 -26.96 5.46
N ASP A 12 3.77 -28.23 5.82
CA ASP A 12 2.95 -29.18 5.05
C ASP A 12 1.50 -28.69 4.88
N ARG A 13 0.94 -28.10 5.94
CA ARG A 13 -0.38 -27.44 5.83
C ARG A 13 -0.37 -26.30 4.81
N LEU A 14 0.65 -25.44 4.80
CA LEU A 14 0.75 -24.36 3.83
C LEU A 14 0.85 -24.89 2.39
N HIS A 15 1.61 -25.97 2.17
CA HIS A 15 1.68 -26.64 0.87
C HIS A 15 0.33 -27.23 0.46
N THR A 16 -0.34 -27.95 1.37
CA THR A 16 -1.66 -28.57 1.14
C THR A 16 -2.71 -27.51 0.84
N GLU A 17 -2.70 -26.37 1.54
CA GLU A 17 -3.62 -25.26 1.36
C GLU A 17 -3.23 -24.33 0.21
N ARG A 18 -2.15 -24.60 -0.53
CA ARG A 18 -1.61 -23.74 -1.61
C ARG A 18 -1.28 -22.32 -1.14
N ARG A 19 -0.85 -22.15 0.08
CA ARG A 19 -0.49 -20.89 0.72
C ARG A 19 1.02 -20.67 0.85
N TYR A 20 1.80 -21.69 0.52
CA TYR A 20 3.26 -21.59 0.59
C TYR A 20 3.77 -20.58 -0.43
N ARG A 21 4.55 -19.62 0.04
CA ARG A 21 5.07 -18.51 -0.77
C ARG A 21 6.49 -18.79 -1.23
N VAL A 22 6.73 -18.61 -2.52
CA VAL A 22 8.07 -18.65 -3.11
C VAL A 22 8.46 -17.21 -3.48
N PHE A 23 9.67 -16.83 -3.10
CA PHE A 23 10.17 -15.47 -3.34
C PHE A 23 11.15 -15.51 -4.52
N ALA A 24 10.91 -14.69 -5.55
CA ALA A 24 11.84 -14.52 -6.65
C ALA A 24 12.99 -13.60 -6.22
N ASP A 25 14.23 -14.04 -6.47
CA ASP A 25 15.44 -13.23 -6.24
C ASP A 25 15.63 -12.28 -7.42
N LEU A 26 15.30 -11.00 -7.22
CA LEU A 26 15.26 -9.97 -8.25
C LEU A 26 16.32 -8.88 -8.01
N GLU A 27 17.18 -8.67 -8.97
CA GLU A 27 18.15 -7.58 -9.00
C GLU A 27 17.65 -6.47 -9.93
N ARG A 28 17.25 -5.33 -9.34
CA ARG A 28 16.82 -4.15 -10.10
C ARG A 28 18.03 -3.29 -10.44
N THR A 29 18.09 -2.77 -11.64
CA THR A 29 19.15 -1.87 -12.10
C THR A 29 18.61 -0.46 -12.24
N ALA A 30 19.18 0.50 -11.54
CA ALA A 30 18.77 1.90 -11.62
C ALA A 30 18.83 2.40 -13.08
N GLY A 31 17.76 3.08 -13.51
CA GLY A 31 17.59 3.56 -14.88
C GLY A 31 17.03 2.53 -15.88
N ARG A 32 16.75 1.30 -15.44
CA ARG A 32 16.14 0.25 -16.28
C ARG A 32 14.73 -0.18 -15.82
N PHE A 33 14.11 0.53 -14.89
CA PHE A 33 12.76 0.22 -14.44
C PHE A 33 11.78 0.24 -15.62
N PRO A 34 10.87 -0.76 -15.77
CA PRO A 34 10.51 -1.83 -14.85
C PRO A 34 11.27 -3.16 -15.03
N HIS A 35 12.37 -3.16 -15.78
CA HIS A 35 13.20 -4.36 -15.98
C HIS A 35 14.02 -4.71 -14.74
N ALA A 36 14.23 -6.01 -14.53
CA ALA A 36 15.08 -6.59 -13.50
C ALA A 36 15.75 -7.87 -14.01
N VAL A 37 16.79 -8.30 -13.30
CA VAL A 37 17.39 -9.61 -13.50
C VAL A 37 16.86 -10.57 -12.46
N TRP A 38 16.24 -11.64 -12.88
CA TRP A 38 15.85 -12.74 -12.01
C TRP A 38 16.98 -13.74 -11.85
N HIS A 39 17.46 -13.91 -10.63
CA HIS A 39 18.43 -14.94 -10.26
C HIS A 39 17.69 -16.26 -10.02
N SER A 40 17.35 -16.97 -11.10
CA SER A 40 16.63 -18.23 -11.00
C SER A 40 17.58 -19.39 -10.68
N PRO A 41 17.05 -20.54 -10.20
CA PRO A 41 17.86 -21.76 -10.04
C PRO A 41 18.50 -22.25 -11.33
N LYS A 42 17.98 -21.84 -12.49
CA LYS A 42 18.49 -22.19 -13.83
C LYS A 42 19.42 -21.13 -14.43
N GLY A 43 19.75 -20.07 -13.69
CA GLY A 43 20.60 -18.96 -14.12
C GLY A 43 19.88 -17.61 -14.19
N LYS A 44 20.63 -16.58 -14.55
CA LYS A 44 20.11 -15.19 -14.65
C LYS A 44 19.24 -15.01 -15.88
N ARG A 45 18.11 -14.32 -15.74
CA ARG A 45 17.19 -13.99 -16.81
C ARG A 45 16.63 -12.58 -16.67
N ASP A 46 16.52 -11.85 -17.77
CA ASP A 46 15.81 -10.56 -17.77
C ASP A 46 14.31 -10.78 -17.61
N VAL A 47 13.67 -9.97 -16.78
CA VAL A 47 12.23 -9.99 -16.52
C VAL A 47 11.66 -8.58 -16.43
N VAL A 48 10.36 -8.44 -16.71
CA VAL A 48 9.60 -7.21 -16.51
C VAL A 48 8.70 -7.35 -15.29
N ILE A 49 8.81 -6.41 -14.33
CA ILE A 49 8.05 -6.45 -13.09
C ILE A 49 6.73 -5.70 -13.27
N TRP A 50 5.60 -6.41 -13.13
CA TRP A 50 4.25 -5.87 -13.26
C TRP A 50 3.48 -5.77 -11.92
N CYS A 51 4.12 -6.09 -10.81
CA CYS A 51 3.52 -6.09 -9.47
C CYS A 51 4.32 -5.26 -8.45
N SER A 52 5.17 -4.35 -8.92
CA SER A 52 5.96 -3.50 -8.03
C SER A 52 5.07 -2.53 -7.24
N ASN A 53 5.40 -2.32 -5.97
CA ASN A 53 4.83 -1.24 -5.18
C ASN A 53 5.58 0.10 -5.36
N ASP A 54 6.72 0.12 -6.04
CA ASP A 54 7.37 1.36 -6.51
C ASP A 54 6.60 1.89 -7.72
N TYR A 55 5.38 2.36 -7.47
CA TYR A 55 4.38 2.67 -8.49
C TYR A 55 4.84 3.70 -9.52
N LEU A 56 5.64 4.68 -9.08
CA LEU A 56 6.12 5.76 -9.92
C LEU A 56 7.59 5.61 -10.33
N GLY A 57 8.28 4.53 -9.89
CA GLY A 57 9.70 4.31 -10.17
C GLY A 57 10.64 5.26 -9.42
N MET A 58 10.14 5.91 -8.37
CA MET A 58 10.94 6.87 -7.59
C MET A 58 12.16 6.24 -6.90
N GLY A 59 12.11 4.95 -6.59
CA GLY A 59 13.23 4.22 -6.01
C GLY A 59 14.47 4.15 -6.91
N GLN A 60 14.32 4.44 -8.20
CA GLN A 60 15.42 4.51 -9.17
C GLN A 60 15.60 5.92 -9.76
N HIS A 61 14.82 6.90 -9.30
CA HIS A 61 14.87 8.25 -9.83
C HIS A 61 16.19 8.94 -9.47
N PRO A 62 16.91 9.58 -10.43
CA PRO A 62 18.25 10.15 -10.19
C PRO A 62 18.33 11.13 -9.02
N LYS A 63 17.31 11.97 -8.82
CA LYS A 63 17.27 12.91 -7.67
C LYS A 63 17.18 12.18 -6.35
N VAL A 64 16.44 11.08 -6.27
CA VAL A 64 16.26 10.28 -5.05
C VAL A 64 17.53 9.51 -4.72
N VAL A 65 18.09 8.82 -5.71
CA VAL A 65 19.38 8.11 -5.58
C VAL A 65 20.51 9.09 -5.22
N GLY A 66 20.58 10.24 -5.90
CA GLY A 66 21.59 11.27 -5.64
C GLY A 66 21.52 11.80 -4.19
N ALA A 67 20.34 12.11 -3.67
CA ALA A 67 20.15 12.56 -2.30
C ALA A 67 20.56 11.50 -1.26
N MET A 68 20.30 10.22 -1.56
CA MET A 68 20.74 9.10 -0.72
C MET A 68 22.27 9.03 -0.66
N VAL A 69 22.92 9.01 -1.82
CA VAL A 69 24.40 8.90 -1.94
C VAL A 69 25.09 10.09 -1.27
N GLU A 70 24.66 11.32 -1.56
CA GLU A 70 25.20 12.52 -0.94
C GLU A 70 25.10 12.47 0.60
N THR A 71 23.94 12.12 1.12
CA THR A 71 23.72 12.06 2.56
C THR A 71 24.54 10.95 3.20
N ALA A 72 24.58 9.75 2.60
CA ALA A 72 25.39 8.65 3.12
C ALA A 72 26.89 9.00 3.16
N THR A 73 27.38 9.68 2.14
CA THR A 73 28.78 10.14 2.08
C THR A 73 29.09 11.16 3.17
N ARG A 74 28.14 12.06 3.45
CA ARG A 74 28.35 13.16 4.41
C ARG A 74 28.19 12.75 5.87
N VAL A 75 27.20 11.89 6.21
CA VAL A 75 26.84 11.59 7.61
C VAL A 75 26.86 10.11 7.96
N GLY A 76 27.22 9.23 7.03
CA GLY A 76 27.24 7.78 7.24
C GLY A 76 25.88 7.10 6.99
N THR A 77 25.80 5.79 7.30
CA THR A 77 24.69 4.91 6.89
C THR A 77 23.67 4.65 7.98
N GLY A 78 24.03 4.79 9.25
CA GLY A 78 23.20 4.40 10.40
C GLY A 78 22.52 5.58 11.08
N ALA A 79 21.41 5.29 11.77
CA ALA A 79 20.66 6.29 12.52
C ALA A 79 21.27 6.62 13.89
N GLY A 80 22.17 5.80 14.41
CA GLY A 80 22.79 6.00 15.72
C GLY A 80 21.98 5.50 16.91
N GLY A 81 20.75 5.01 16.70
CA GLY A 81 19.90 4.46 17.76
C GLY A 81 18.43 4.77 17.61
N THR A 82 17.68 4.61 18.73
CA THR A 82 16.29 5.04 18.81
C THR A 82 16.22 6.57 18.83
N ARG A 83 15.01 7.12 18.61
CA ARG A 83 14.79 8.58 18.57
C ARG A 83 15.31 9.31 19.82
N ASN A 84 15.14 8.74 21.00
CA ASN A 84 15.58 9.33 22.26
C ASN A 84 17.09 9.21 22.51
N ILE A 85 17.75 8.21 21.94
CA ILE A 85 19.18 7.97 22.22
C ILE A 85 20.06 8.86 21.34
N ALA A 86 20.02 8.67 20.03
CA ALA A 86 20.76 9.50 19.07
C ALA A 86 20.11 9.48 17.67
N GLY A 87 18.97 8.84 17.53
CA GLY A 87 18.31 8.63 16.24
C GLY A 87 17.50 9.82 15.71
N THR A 88 17.36 10.90 16.49
CA THR A 88 16.73 12.14 16.02
C THR A 88 17.78 13.00 15.30
N HIS A 89 18.05 12.67 14.06
CA HIS A 89 18.99 13.39 13.19
C HIS A 89 18.27 14.39 12.28
N HIS A 90 19.00 15.40 11.80
CA HIS A 90 18.41 16.51 11.02
C HIS A 90 17.66 16.10 9.76
N PRO A 91 18.11 15.18 8.88
CA PRO A 91 17.34 14.72 7.73
C PRO A 91 15.99 14.10 8.09
N LEU A 92 15.87 13.46 9.26
CA LEU A 92 14.62 12.90 9.73
C LEU A 92 13.63 14.01 10.14
N VAL A 93 14.11 15.04 10.88
CA VAL A 93 13.30 16.20 11.27
C VAL A 93 12.79 16.95 10.03
N GLN A 94 13.65 17.10 9.01
CA GLN A 94 13.26 17.72 7.74
C GLN A 94 12.18 16.89 7.01
N LEU A 95 12.29 15.57 7.03
CA LEU A 95 11.30 14.70 6.40
C LEU A 95 9.94 14.76 7.12
N GLU A 96 9.92 14.78 8.47
CA GLU A 96 8.68 14.96 9.24
C GLU A 96 8.00 16.31 8.91
N ALA A 97 8.76 17.38 8.80
CA ALA A 97 8.24 18.69 8.38
C ALA A 97 7.68 18.66 6.94
N GLU A 98 8.37 17.99 6.02
CA GLU A 98 7.93 17.86 4.61
C GLU A 98 6.62 17.05 4.47
N LEU A 99 6.46 16.01 5.29
CA LEU A 99 5.24 15.20 5.34
C LEU A 99 4.07 15.98 5.96
N ALA A 100 4.32 16.73 7.03
CA ALA A 100 3.31 17.60 7.61
C ALA A 100 2.81 18.64 6.59
N ASP A 101 3.73 19.27 5.84
CA ASP A 101 3.38 20.20 4.77
C ASP A 101 2.63 19.54 3.62
N LEU A 102 3.02 18.33 3.20
CA LEU A 102 2.32 17.58 2.15
C LEU A 102 0.84 17.39 2.50
N HIS A 103 0.54 17.06 3.74
CA HIS A 103 -0.82 16.79 4.23
C HIS A 103 -1.52 17.99 4.86
N GLY A 104 -0.90 19.18 4.87
CA GLY A 104 -1.48 20.36 5.51
C GLY A 104 -1.79 20.14 7.00
N LYS A 105 -0.98 19.33 7.68
CA LYS A 105 -1.09 19.03 9.11
C LYS A 105 -0.03 19.76 9.91
N GLU A 106 -0.25 19.91 11.22
CA GLU A 106 0.68 20.61 12.10
C GLU A 106 1.99 19.84 12.32
N ALA A 107 1.92 18.50 12.33
CA ALA A 107 3.09 17.64 12.55
C ALA A 107 2.94 16.28 11.86
N ALA A 108 4.07 15.60 11.68
CA ALA A 108 4.13 14.20 11.27
C ALA A 108 5.14 13.44 12.13
N LEU A 109 4.99 12.11 12.18
CA LEU A 109 5.84 11.21 12.94
C LEU A 109 6.23 10.02 12.08
N LEU A 110 7.54 9.74 11.98
CA LEU A 110 8.08 8.65 11.15
C LEU A 110 8.20 7.34 11.91
N PHE A 111 7.95 6.25 11.19
CA PHE A 111 8.09 4.85 11.63
C PHE A 111 8.92 4.07 10.59
N THR A 112 9.36 2.86 10.97
CA THR A 112 10.19 2.02 10.10
C THR A 112 9.44 1.46 8.89
N SER A 113 8.11 1.40 8.92
CA SER A 113 7.26 1.02 7.78
C SER A 113 5.81 1.48 8.01
N GLY A 114 4.99 1.49 6.94
CA GLY A 114 3.54 1.71 7.04
C GLY A 114 2.83 0.64 7.88
N TYR A 115 3.36 -0.58 7.91
CA TYR A 115 2.85 -1.61 8.83
C TYR A 115 3.02 -1.19 10.29
N VAL A 116 4.22 -0.70 10.64
CA VAL A 116 4.55 -0.28 12.01
C VAL A 116 3.82 1.00 12.40
N SER A 117 3.60 1.96 11.47
CA SER A 117 2.82 3.18 11.75
C SER A 117 1.38 2.85 12.16
N ASN A 118 0.70 1.97 11.42
CA ASN A 118 -0.65 1.50 11.77
C ASN A 118 -0.67 0.70 13.09
N GLN A 119 0.23 -0.28 13.21
CA GLN A 119 0.32 -1.14 14.38
C GLN A 119 0.66 -0.37 15.66
N THR A 120 1.28 0.79 15.53
CA THR A 120 1.72 1.64 16.66
C THR A 120 0.77 2.82 16.88
N GLY A 121 0.36 3.51 15.82
CA GLY A 121 -0.48 4.71 15.90
C GLY A 121 -1.89 4.43 16.38
N ILE A 122 -2.58 3.49 15.72
CA ILE A 122 -3.97 3.14 16.06
C ILE A 122 -4.13 2.74 17.52
N PRO A 123 -3.37 1.75 18.07
CA PRO A 123 -3.55 1.33 19.44
C PRO A 123 -3.17 2.41 20.46
N THR A 124 -2.18 3.24 20.16
CA THR A 124 -1.77 4.31 21.06
C THR A 124 -2.86 5.38 21.16
N ILE A 125 -3.38 5.85 20.04
CA ILE A 125 -4.47 6.84 20.00
C ILE A 125 -5.71 6.28 20.71
N ALA A 126 -6.15 5.08 20.34
CA ALA A 126 -7.36 4.49 20.91
C ALA A 126 -7.28 4.26 22.43
N LYS A 127 -6.12 3.81 22.95
CA LYS A 127 -5.91 3.61 24.39
C LYS A 127 -5.91 4.90 25.20
N LEU A 128 -5.45 6.00 24.63
CA LEU A 128 -5.44 7.31 25.29
C LEU A 128 -6.83 7.94 25.38
N ILE A 129 -7.80 7.45 24.62
CA ILE A 129 -9.19 7.91 24.62
C ILE A 129 -10.02 6.97 25.50
N PRO A 130 -10.51 7.42 26.67
CA PRO A 130 -11.28 6.57 27.57
C PRO A 130 -12.55 6.00 26.91
N ASN A 131 -12.77 4.69 27.04
CA ASN A 131 -13.94 4.00 26.46
C ASN A 131 -14.12 4.16 24.94
N CYS A 132 -13.01 4.28 24.20
CA CYS A 132 -13.01 4.43 22.75
C CYS A 132 -13.67 3.23 22.05
N LEU A 133 -14.61 3.48 21.15
CA LEU A 133 -15.12 2.50 20.21
C LEU A 133 -14.43 2.67 18.86
N ILE A 134 -13.84 1.60 18.33
CA ILE A 134 -13.22 1.61 17.01
C ILE A 134 -14.22 1.04 16.00
N LEU A 135 -14.53 1.82 14.95
CA LEU A 135 -15.34 1.39 13.80
C LEU A 135 -14.38 1.14 12.63
N SER A 136 -14.20 -0.13 12.25
CA SER A 136 -13.25 -0.58 11.23
C SER A 136 -13.95 -1.00 9.97
N ASP A 137 -13.48 -0.54 8.80
CA ASP A 137 -13.92 -1.10 7.53
C ASP A 137 -13.55 -2.59 7.43
N GLU A 138 -14.42 -3.39 6.81
CA GLU A 138 -14.29 -4.84 6.67
C GLU A 138 -13.03 -5.26 5.90
N LEU A 139 -12.59 -4.46 4.92
CA LEU A 139 -11.43 -4.75 4.07
C LEU A 139 -10.14 -4.04 4.48
N ASN A 140 -10.09 -3.46 5.66
CA ASN A 140 -8.88 -2.81 6.17
C ASN A 140 -7.67 -3.75 6.14
N HIS A 141 -6.51 -3.19 5.81
CA HIS A 141 -5.23 -3.90 5.76
C HIS A 141 -4.87 -4.56 7.11
N ASN A 142 -4.17 -5.68 7.05
CA ASN A 142 -3.76 -6.44 8.24
C ASN A 142 -3.05 -5.59 9.30
N SER A 143 -2.22 -4.61 8.92
CA SER A 143 -1.56 -3.73 9.88
C SER A 143 -2.53 -2.93 10.75
N MET A 144 -3.64 -2.47 10.14
CA MET A 144 -4.70 -1.76 10.86
C MET A 144 -5.46 -2.74 11.79
N ILE A 145 -5.80 -3.94 11.29
CA ILE A 145 -6.45 -4.98 12.08
C ILE A 145 -5.60 -5.35 13.31
N GLU A 146 -4.28 -5.53 13.12
CA GLU A 146 -3.37 -5.83 14.24
C GLU A 146 -3.23 -4.65 15.20
N GLY A 147 -3.17 -3.42 14.70
CA GLY A 147 -3.19 -2.22 15.55
C GLY A 147 -4.48 -2.12 16.38
N ILE A 148 -5.64 -2.36 15.75
CA ILE A 148 -6.93 -2.39 16.44
C ILE A 148 -6.96 -3.49 17.52
N ARG A 149 -6.48 -4.70 17.22
CA ARG A 149 -6.39 -5.80 18.20
C ARG A 149 -5.51 -5.44 19.39
N GLN A 150 -4.34 -4.86 19.14
CA GLN A 150 -3.40 -4.44 20.18
C GLN A 150 -3.92 -3.31 21.06
N SER A 151 -4.91 -2.53 20.59
CA SER A 151 -5.54 -1.49 21.41
C SER A 151 -6.29 -2.07 22.62
N GLY A 152 -6.84 -3.27 22.50
CA GLY A 152 -7.74 -3.85 23.50
C GLY A 152 -9.06 -3.11 23.63
N CYS A 153 -9.31 -2.07 22.83
CA CYS A 153 -10.57 -1.33 22.80
C CYS A 153 -11.68 -2.18 22.15
N GLU A 154 -12.92 -1.87 22.50
CA GLU A 154 -14.07 -2.40 21.80
C GLU A 154 -14.05 -1.99 20.34
N ARG A 155 -14.36 -2.92 19.46
CA ARG A 155 -14.36 -2.68 18.01
C ARG A 155 -15.60 -3.26 17.38
N VAL A 156 -16.11 -2.59 16.38
CA VAL A 156 -17.15 -3.06 15.47
C VAL A 156 -16.66 -2.93 14.02
N VAL A 157 -17.06 -3.87 13.18
CA VAL A 157 -16.68 -3.88 11.76
C VAL A 157 -17.90 -3.48 10.96
N PHE A 158 -17.78 -2.45 10.13
CA PHE A 158 -18.82 -2.10 9.16
C PHE A 158 -18.51 -2.70 7.80
N ARG A 159 -19.59 -3.02 7.05
CA ARG A 159 -19.47 -3.57 5.71
C ARG A 159 -18.73 -2.60 4.81
N HIS A 160 -17.87 -3.14 3.96
CA HIS A 160 -16.97 -2.39 3.11
C HIS A 160 -17.67 -1.27 2.34
N ASN A 161 -17.22 -0.03 2.55
CA ASN A 161 -17.75 1.21 1.95
C ASN A 161 -19.27 1.44 2.17
N ASP A 162 -19.93 0.71 3.09
CA ASP A 162 -21.35 0.84 3.39
C ASP A 162 -21.60 1.96 4.41
N LEU A 163 -21.88 3.14 3.90
CA LEU A 163 -22.16 4.34 4.72
C LEU A 163 -23.44 4.19 5.58
N ALA A 164 -24.44 3.43 5.10
CA ALA A 164 -25.66 3.22 5.87
C ALA A 164 -25.38 2.36 7.11
N HIS A 165 -24.61 1.29 6.95
CA HIS A 165 -24.18 0.45 8.06
C HIS A 165 -23.25 1.20 9.02
N LEU A 166 -22.31 2.00 8.50
CA LEU A 166 -21.47 2.86 9.34
C LEU A 166 -22.31 3.82 10.17
N GLU A 167 -23.32 4.46 9.57
CA GLU A 167 -24.22 5.38 10.27
C GLU A 167 -25.05 4.67 11.34
N GLU A 168 -25.55 3.47 11.07
CA GLU A 168 -26.27 2.64 12.04
C GLU A 168 -25.42 2.36 13.28
N LEU A 169 -24.17 1.95 13.09
CA LEU A 169 -23.23 1.67 14.18
C LEU A 169 -22.85 2.93 14.96
N LEU A 170 -22.68 4.08 14.29
CA LEU A 170 -22.41 5.37 14.93
C LEU A 170 -23.60 5.80 15.81
N LYS A 171 -24.84 5.60 15.35
CA LYS A 171 -26.06 5.84 16.13
C LYS A 171 -26.14 4.93 17.35
N ALA A 172 -25.89 3.65 17.18
CA ALA A 172 -25.93 2.65 18.25
C ALA A 172 -24.89 2.92 19.35
N ALA A 173 -23.74 3.47 19.01
CA ALA A 173 -22.69 3.86 19.95
C ALA A 173 -23.11 5.01 20.90
N GLY A 174 -24.12 5.79 20.52
CA GLY A 174 -24.62 6.93 21.26
C GLY A 174 -23.73 8.20 21.14
N PRO A 175 -24.28 9.38 21.55
CA PRO A 175 -23.62 10.66 21.31
C PRO A 175 -22.41 10.90 22.20
N ASN A 176 -22.38 10.34 23.41
CA ASN A 176 -21.37 10.65 24.43
C ASN A 176 -20.16 9.70 24.42
N ARG A 177 -20.19 8.63 23.63
CA ARG A 177 -19.10 7.68 23.53
C ARG A 177 -18.08 8.17 22.53
N PRO A 178 -16.77 8.25 22.89
CA PRO A 178 -15.71 8.51 21.92
C PRO A 178 -15.63 7.40 20.87
N LYS A 179 -15.45 7.79 19.62
CA LYS A 179 -15.45 6.91 18.46
C LYS A 179 -14.26 7.22 17.56
N LEU A 180 -13.65 6.17 17.00
CA LEU A 180 -12.57 6.26 16.01
C LEU A 180 -12.97 5.45 14.77
N ILE A 181 -13.20 6.13 13.66
CA ILE A 181 -13.43 5.49 12.35
C ILE A 181 -12.08 5.23 11.71
N VAL A 182 -11.84 3.99 11.30
CA VAL A 182 -10.57 3.52 10.73
C VAL A 182 -10.86 2.90 9.36
N CYS A 183 -10.31 3.47 8.28
CA CYS A 183 -10.48 3.00 6.90
C CYS A 183 -9.26 3.31 6.03
N GLU A 184 -9.13 2.61 4.90
CA GLU A 184 -8.22 3.00 3.83
C GLU A 184 -8.89 4.00 2.90
N SER A 185 -8.12 4.87 2.28
CA SER A 185 -8.62 5.75 1.22
C SER A 185 -8.75 5.03 -0.11
N LEU A 186 -7.82 4.10 -0.38
CA LEU A 186 -7.74 3.27 -1.56
C LEU A 186 -7.33 1.85 -1.16
N TYR A 187 -8.21 0.89 -1.40
CA TYR A 187 -8.05 -0.50 -0.98
C TYR A 187 -7.15 -1.29 -1.94
N SER A 188 -6.15 -1.93 -1.37
CA SER A 188 -4.99 -2.46 -2.08
C SER A 188 -5.27 -3.63 -3.02
N MET A 189 -6.32 -4.41 -2.77
CA MET A 189 -6.59 -5.67 -3.49
C MET A 189 -7.68 -5.52 -4.55
N ASP A 190 -8.62 -4.63 -4.34
CA ASP A 190 -9.76 -4.39 -5.21
C ASP A 190 -9.57 -3.12 -6.07
N GLY A 191 -8.79 -2.16 -5.55
CA GLY A 191 -8.48 -0.92 -6.25
C GLY A 191 -9.67 0.05 -6.28
N ASP A 192 -10.57 -0.06 -5.32
CA ASP A 192 -11.68 0.87 -5.11
C ASP A 192 -11.31 1.95 -4.09
N VAL A 193 -12.11 2.98 -4.03
CA VAL A 193 -11.86 4.19 -3.24
C VAL A 193 -12.96 4.39 -2.21
N ALA A 194 -12.56 4.68 -0.97
CA ALA A 194 -13.50 5.03 0.08
C ALA A 194 -14.18 6.38 -0.18
N PRO A 195 -15.47 6.52 0.12
CA PRO A 195 -16.21 7.77 -0.02
C PRO A 195 -15.87 8.76 1.12
N LEU A 196 -14.60 9.23 1.17
CA LEU A 196 -14.03 9.99 2.29
C LEU A 196 -14.86 11.21 2.70
N ALA A 197 -15.40 11.98 1.74
CA ALA A 197 -16.22 13.15 2.04
C ALA A 197 -17.44 12.78 2.90
N LYS A 198 -18.12 11.69 2.55
CA LYS A 198 -19.30 11.21 3.29
C LYS A 198 -18.92 10.57 4.62
N ILE A 199 -17.75 9.91 4.71
CA ILE A 199 -17.22 9.40 5.99
C ILE A 199 -16.93 10.58 6.93
N CYS A 200 -16.34 11.66 6.44
CA CYS A 200 -16.14 12.88 7.21
C CYS A 200 -17.46 13.51 7.65
N ASP A 201 -18.48 13.55 6.78
CA ASP A 201 -19.83 14.04 7.14
C ASP A 201 -20.43 13.25 8.31
N LEU A 202 -20.29 11.92 8.29
CA LEU A 202 -20.75 11.05 9.38
C LEU A 202 -19.89 11.25 10.64
N ALA A 203 -18.58 11.35 10.49
CA ALA A 203 -17.67 11.59 11.62
C ALA A 203 -18.02 12.88 12.36
N GLU A 204 -18.20 14.00 11.66
CA GLU A 204 -18.60 15.29 12.22
C GLU A 204 -20.00 15.22 12.86
N LYS A 205 -20.97 14.61 12.18
CA LYS A 205 -22.36 14.47 12.67
C LYS A 205 -22.45 13.71 13.99
N TYR A 206 -21.61 12.67 14.17
CA TYR A 206 -21.65 11.79 15.34
C TYR A 206 -20.48 12.00 16.32
N GLY A 207 -19.66 13.00 16.12
CA GLY A 207 -18.52 13.32 16.99
C GLY A 207 -17.50 12.18 17.03
N ALA A 208 -17.11 11.64 15.89
CA ALA A 208 -16.11 10.60 15.75
C ALA A 208 -14.80 11.18 15.21
N MET A 209 -13.66 10.67 15.67
CA MET A 209 -12.36 10.85 15.04
C MET A 209 -12.20 9.99 13.81
N THR A 210 -11.36 10.41 12.88
CA THR A 210 -11.03 9.69 11.64
C THR A 210 -9.55 9.34 11.59
N TYR A 211 -9.25 8.09 11.25
CA TYR A 211 -7.91 7.59 10.91
C TYR A 211 -7.97 6.98 9.52
N VAL A 212 -7.29 7.61 8.56
CA VAL A 212 -7.32 7.23 7.15
C VAL A 212 -5.94 6.81 6.69
N ASP A 213 -5.84 5.58 6.18
CA ASP A 213 -4.64 5.03 5.55
C ASP A 213 -4.62 5.41 4.05
N GLU A 214 -3.62 6.20 3.67
CA GLU A 214 -3.37 6.68 2.31
C GLU A 214 -2.22 5.92 1.61
N VAL A 215 -1.77 4.80 2.16
CA VAL A 215 -0.57 4.06 1.73
C VAL A 215 -0.58 3.72 0.24
N HIS A 216 -1.73 3.46 -0.35
CA HIS A 216 -1.90 3.15 -1.77
C HIS A 216 -2.26 4.36 -2.65
N ALA A 217 -2.33 5.55 -2.06
CA ALA A 217 -2.75 6.76 -2.77
C ALA A 217 -1.77 7.93 -2.68
N VAL A 218 -1.05 8.05 -1.56
CA VAL A 218 -0.05 9.10 -1.36
C VAL A 218 1.05 9.03 -2.43
N GLY A 219 1.46 10.17 -2.96
CA GLY A 219 2.37 10.30 -4.10
C GLY A 219 1.69 10.25 -5.47
N MET A 220 0.50 9.61 -5.56
CA MET A 220 -0.15 9.27 -6.84
C MET A 220 -1.43 10.05 -7.13
N TYR A 221 -2.11 10.53 -6.13
CA TYR A 221 -3.37 11.27 -6.25
C TYR A 221 -3.28 12.64 -5.60
N GLY A 222 -4.13 13.55 -6.06
CA GLY A 222 -4.13 14.95 -5.64
C GLY A 222 -3.08 15.81 -6.35
N PRO A 223 -3.26 17.15 -6.38
CA PRO A 223 -2.37 18.08 -7.07
C PRO A 223 -0.90 18.02 -6.63
N ARG A 224 -0.66 17.79 -5.34
CA ARG A 224 0.69 17.70 -4.75
C ARG A 224 1.12 16.26 -4.45
N GLY A 225 0.24 15.28 -4.70
CA GLY A 225 0.46 13.88 -4.32
C GLY A 225 0.11 13.58 -2.87
N GLY A 226 -0.80 14.33 -2.27
CA GLY A 226 -1.25 14.12 -0.89
C GLY A 226 -2.25 12.97 -0.71
N GLY A 227 -2.65 12.29 -1.79
CA GLY A 227 -3.53 11.13 -1.75
C GLY A 227 -4.97 11.43 -2.18
N ILE A 228 -5.88 10.50 -1.87
CA ILE A 228 -7.31 10.64 -2.17
C ILE A 228 -7.94 11.79 -1.38
N ALA A 229 -7.53 11.98 -0.13
CA ALA A 229 -8.03 13.08 0.69
C ALA A 229 -7.70 14.45 0.09
N GLU A 230 -6.53 14.61 -0.55
CA GLU A 230 -6.19 15.83 -1.29
C GLU A 230 -7.01 15.94 -2.58
N ARG A 231 -7.12 14.85 -3.35
CA ARG A 231 -7.91 14.80 -4.58
C ARG A 231 -9.36 15.23 -4.35
N ASP A 232 -9.96 14.75 -3.28
CA ASP A 232 -11.36 14.98 -2.95
C ASP A 232 -11.58 16.26 -2.11
N GLY A 233 -10.50 17.00 -1.78
CA GLY A 233 -10.57 18.27 -1.05
C GLY A 233 -10.95 18.13 0.42
N VAL A 234 -10.83 16.96 1.03
CA VAL A 234 -11.28 16.66 2.39
C VAL A 234 -10.15 16.44 3.39
N MET A 235 -8.90 16.59 2.98
CA MET A 235 -7.72 16.34 3.80
C MET A 235 -7.74 17.08 5.15
N HIS A 236 -8.26 18.32 5.17
CA HIS A 236 -8.36 19.14 6.38
C HIS A 236 -9.37 18.60 7.40
N ARG A 237 -10.33 17.77 6.97
CA ARG A 237 -11.39 17.17 7.79
C ARG A 237 -10.97 15.85 8.45
N ILE A 238 -9.88 15.25 8.02
CA ILE A 238 -9.38 13.98 8.54
C ILE A 238 -8.44 14.27 9.72
N ASP A 239 -8.63 13.59 10.84
CA ASP A 239 -7.83 13.85 12.06
C ASP A 239 -6.43 13.26 11.95
N VAL A 240 -6.31 12.02 11.47
CA VAL A 240 -5.03 11.31 11.29
C VAL A 240 -4.94 10.73 9.90
N LEU A 241 -3.91 11.12 9.16
CA LEU A 241 -3.52 10.52 7.89
C LEU A 241 -2.32 9.62 8.11
N GLU A 242 -2.40 8.39 7.64
CA GLU A 242 -1.27 7.45 7.62
C GLU A 242 -0.79 7.29 6.18
N GLY A 243 0.51 7.10 6.01
CA GLY A 243 1.09 6.87 4.70
C GLY A 243 2.40 6.12 4.76
N THR A 244 2.92 5.77 3.57
CA THR A 244 4.17 5.06 3.44
C THR A 244 5.15 5.75 2.50
N LEU A 245 6.43 5.61 2.80
CA LEU A 245 7.53 6.01 1.92
C LEU A 245 7.96 4.87 0.98
N ALA A 246 7.45 3.65 1.20
CA ALA A 246 7.92 2.43 0.55
C ALA A 246 7.18 2.08 -0.75
N LYS A 247 6.24 2.91 -1.19
CA LYS A 247 5.49 2.71 -2.43
C LYS A 247 5.79 3.83 -3.44
N ALA A 248 4.88 4.76 -3.67
CA ALA A 248 5.06 5.81 -4.68
C ALA A 248 6.33 6.65 -4.47
N PHE A 249 6.77 6.85 -3.24
CA PHE A 249 8.02 7.58 -2.97
C PHE A 249 9.30 6.73 -3.14
N GLY A 250 9.18 5.42 -3.35
CA GLY A 250 10.28 4.51 -3.71
C GLY A 250 11.34 4.28 -2.64
N CYS A 251 11.06 4.60 -1.36
CA CYS A 251 12.03 4.53 -0.26
C CYS A 251 11.63 3.47 0.78
N LEU A 252 11.93 3.72 2.04
CA LEU A 252 11.56 2.90 3.20
C LEU A 252 10.97 3.79 4.28
N GLY A 253 9.94 3.32 4.96
CA GLY A 253 9.33 3.96 6.12
C GLY A 253 7.83 4.08 6.02
N GLY A 254 7.20 4.42 7.15
CA GLY A 254 5.82 4.83 7.26
C GLY A 254 5.72 6.09 8.10
N TYR A 255 4.55 6.69 8.16
CA TYR A 255 4.33 7.90 8.94
C TYR A 255 2.86 8.10 9.28
N ILE A 256 2.61 8.90 10.30
CA ILE A 256 1.31 9.52 10.53
C ILE A 256 1.46 11.03 10.48
N ALA A 257 0.43 11.73 10.03
CA ALA A 257 0.33 13.20 10.03
C ALA A 257 -1.00 13.61 10.67
N ALA A 258 -0.93 14.54 11.65
CA ALA A 258 -2.08 14.96 12.43
C ALA A 258 -1.82 16.34 13.07
N ASN A 259 -2.72 16.76 14.00
CA ASN A 259 -2.43 17.90 14.85
C ASN A 259 -1.27 17.60 15.82
N GLY A 260 -0.70 18.67 16.38
CA GLY A 260 0.49 18.57 17.22
C GLY A 260 0.28 17.74 18.48
N GLN A 261 -0.90 17.80 19.10
CA GLN A 261 -1.22 17.06 20.32
C GLN A 261 -1.27 15.56 20.09
N ILE A 262 -1.88 15.10 18.99
CA ILE A 262 -1.93 13.67 18.62
C ILE A 262 -0.52 13.16 18.36
N ILE A 263 0.27 13.89 17.58
CA ILE A 263 1.64 13.49 17.23
C ILE A 263 2.53 13.43 18.49
N ASP A 264 2.43 14.41 19.36
CA ASP A 264 3.21 14.45 20.61
C ASP A 264 2.79 13.34 21.58
N ALA A 265 1.49 13.04 21.66
CA ALA A 265 0.99 11.91 22.44
C ALA A 265 1.51 10.56 21.90
N VAL A 266 1.41 10.31 20.60
CA VAL A 266 1.93 9.08 20.01
C VAL A 266 3.44 8.96 20.19
N ARG A 267 4.19 10.02 19.96
CA ARG A 267 5.64 10.06 20.18
C ARG A 267 6.04 9.71 21.61
N SER A 268 5.21 10.11 22.59
CA SER A 268 5.51 9.98 24.01
C SER A 268 5.06 8.66 24.63
N TYR A 269 3.99 8.04 24.09
CA TYR A 269 3.38 6.84 24.65
C TYR A 269 3.57 5.57 23.84
N ALA A 270 3.92 5.65 22.56
CA ALA A 270 3.95 4.51 21.67
C ALA A 270 5.22 3.66 21.82
N PRO A 271 5.17 2.43 22.36
CA PRO A 271 6.36 1.59 22.49
C PRO A 271 7.03 1.26 21.16
N GLY A 272 6.23 1.02 20.10
CA GLY A 272 6.73 0.73 18.74
C GLY A 272 7.45 1.91 18.07
N PHE A 273 7.32 3.12 18.64
CA PHE A 273 8.10 4.28 18.25
C PHE A 273 9.31 4.49 19.19
N ILE A 274 9.10 4.44 20.50
CA ILE A 274 10.12 4.78 21.50
C ILE A 274 11.29 3.80 21.45
N PHE A 275 11.00 2.50 21.32
CA PHE A 275 11.99 1.43 21.48
C PHE A 275 12.53 0.88 20.14
N THR A 276 12.16 1.47 19.01
CA THR A 276 12.67 1.06 17.70
C THR A 276 13.77 2.00 17.20
N THR A 277 14.73 1.46 16.45
CA THR A 277 15.76 2.25 15.78
C THR A 277 15.12 3.20 14.76
N ALA A 278 15.60 4.44 14.70
CA ALA A 278 15.14 5.43 13.74
C ALA A 278 15.54 5.07 12.29
N LEU A 279 14.88 5.67 11.30
CA LEU A 279 15.28 5.53 9.90
C LEU A 279 16.68 6.13 9.67
N PRO A 280 17.50 5.51 8.78
CA PRO A 280 18.80 6.07 8.43
C PRO A 280 18.72 7.44 7.76
N PRO A 281 19.68 8.35 8.00
CA PRO A 281 19.69 9.70 7.42
C PRO A 281 19.58 9.71 5.89
N ALA A 282 20.29 8.80 5.21
CA ALA A 282 20.28 8.68 3.75
C ALA A 282 18.90 8.34 3.20
N VAL A 283 18.16 7.46 3.88
CA VAL A 283 16.78 7.10 3.52
C VAL A 283 15.84 8.29 3.70
N CYS A 284 16.00 9.05 4.80
CA CYS A 284 15.19 10.24 5.05
C CYS A 284 15.42 11.33 3.99
N SER A 285 16.67 11.56 3.58
CA SER A 285 16.98 12.52 2.51
C SER A 285 16.44 12.07 1.15
N ALA A 286 16.53 10.79 0.83
CA ALA A 286 15.98 10.22 -0.38
C ALA A 286 14.44 10.40 -0.43
N ALA A 287 13.74 10.09 0.65
CA ALA A 287 12.30 10.28 0.77
C ALA A 287 11.89 11.76 0.65
N THR A 288 12.63 12.66 1.30
CA THR A 288 12.42 14.11 1.16
C THR A 288 12.56 14.56 -0.30
N ALA A 289 13.59 14.07 -1.01
CA ALA A 289 13.80 14.38 -2.42
C ALA A 289 12.66 13.86 -3.30
N ALA A 290 12.15 12.65 -3.04
CA ALA A 290 11.02 12.06 -3.74
C ALA A 290 9.73 12.89 -3.53
N ILE A 291 9.41 13.25 -2.29
CA ILE A 291 8.23 14.05 -1.95
C ILE A 291 8.31 15.42 -2.63
N ARG A 292 9.42 16.12 -2.50
CA ARG A 292 9.61 17.46 -3.12
C ARG A 292 9.51 17.41 -4.63
N HIS A 293 10.05 16.36 -5.27
CA HIS A 293 9.89 16.17 -6.69
C HIS A 293 8.43 15.99 -7.08
N LEU A 294 7.72 15.05 -6.44
CA LEU A 294 6.33 14.74 -6.76
C LEU A 294 5.35 15.88 -6.40
N LYS A 295 5.66 16.74 -5.42
CA LYS A 295 4.86 17.95 -5.15
C LYS A 295 4.85 18.94 -6.31
N THR A 296 5.87 18.93 -7.16
CA THR A 296 6.05 19.89 -8.27
C THR A 296 5.96 19.25 -9.66
N SER A 297 6.10 17.92 -9.76
CA SER A 297 5.99 17.16 -11.01
C SER A 297 4.65 16.43 -11.05
N SER A 298 3.89 16.60 -12.15
CA SER A 298 2.68 15.83 -12.43
C SER A 298 2.93 14.68 -13.41
N TRP A 299 4.08 14.71 -14.14
CA TRP A 299 4.35 13.77 -15.22
C TRP A 299 4.24 12.31 -14.79
N GLU A 300 4.83 11.95 -13.65
CA GLU A 300 4.81 10.58 -13.14
C GLU A 300 3.39 10.11 -12.83
N ARG A 301 2.58 10.99 -12.22
CA ARG A 301 1.17 10.69 -11.88
C ARG A 301 0.30 10.57 -13.13
N GLU A 302 0.39 11.52 -14.04
CA GLU A 302 -0.38 11.54 -15.30
C GLU A 302 -0.05 10.32 -16.15
N ARG A 303 1.24 10.04 -16.33
CA ARG A 303 1.70 8.89 -17.10
C ARG A 303 1.28 7.57 -16.44
N HIS A 304 1.33 7.49 -15.12
CA HIS A 304 0.89 6.31 -14.36
C HIS A 304 -0.60 6.01 -14.59
N GLN A 305 -1.46 7.03 -14.48
CA GLN A 305 -2.90 6.86 -14.73
C GLN A 305 -3.18 6.48 -16.19
N ASP A 306 -2.50 7.11 -17.14
CA ASP A 306 -2.58 6.76 -18.56
C ASP A 306 -2.21 5.29 -18.82
N ARG A 307 -1.10 4.82 -18.25
CA ARG A 307 -0.68 3.42 -18.38
C ARG A 307 -1.67 2.44 -17.74
N ALA A 308 -2.20 2.76 -16.57
CA ALA A 308 -3.23 1.94 -15.92
C ALA A 308 -4.52 1.85 -16.75
N ALA A 309 -4.99 2.98 -17.29
CA ALA A 309 -6.16 2.99 -18.17
C ALA A 309 -5.93 2.18 -19.45
N ARG A 310 -4.75 2.31 -20.07
CA ARG A 310 -4.39 1.57 -21.28
C ARG A 310 -4.31 0.05 -21.04
N VAL A 311 -3.68 -0.38 -19.95
CA VAL A 311 -3.65 -1.81 -19.57
C VAL A 311 -5.06 -2.35 -19.41
N LYS A 312 -5.92 -1.65 -18.65
CA LYS A 312 -7.34 -2.07 -18.49
C LYS A 312 -8.06 -2.17 -19.83
N ALA A 313 -7.89 -1.18 -20.71
CA ALA A 313 -8.54 -1.16 -22.02
C ALA A 313 -8.11 -2.35 -22.89
N ILE A 314 -6.80 -2.62 -22.99
CA ILE A 314 -6.25 -3.72 -23.79
C ILE A 314 -6.67 -5.08 -23.25
N LEU A 315 -6.56 -5.31 -21.93
CA LEU A 315 -6.94 -6.58 -21.33
C LEU A 315 -8.45 -6.84 -21.43
N ASN A 316 -9.28 -5.83 -21.27
CA ASN A 316 -10.73 -5.95 -21.47
C ASN A 316 -11.09 -6.23 -22.94
N ALA A 317 -10.44 -5.55 -23.90
CA ALA A 317 -10.64 -5.80 -25.33
C ALA A 317 -10.23 -7.23 -25.73
N ALA A 318 -9.20 -7.79 -25.09
CA ALA A 318 -8.79 -9.16 -25.24
C ALA A 318 -9.74 -10.19 -24.58
N GLY A 319 -10.77 -9.73 -23.84
CA GLY A 319 -11.71 -10.60 -23.14
C GLY A 319 -11.19 -11.16 -21.82
N LEU A 320 -10.06 -10.68 -21.33
CA LEU A 320 -9.53 -11.09 -20.04
C LEU A 320 -10.41 -10.57 -18.87
N PRO A 321 -10.58 -11.34 -17.78
CA PRO A 321 -11.51 -11.00 -16.70
C PRO A 321 -10.95 -9.95 -15.73
N VAL A 322 -10.70 -8.73 -16.23
CA VAL A 322 -10.29 -7.58 -15.41
C VAL A 322 -11.43 -7.22 -14.47
N MET A 323 -11.17 -7.16 -13.17
CA MET A 323 -12.16 -6.73 -12.17
C MET A 323 -12.36 -5.21 -12.27
N SER A 324 -13.53 -4.74 -11.84
CA SER A 324 -13.82 -3.31 -11.76
C SER A 324 -12.84 -2.62 -10.79
N SER A 325 -12.21 -1.56 -11.26
CA SER A 325 -11.30 -0.73 -10.47
C SER A 325 -11.18 0.65 -11.11
N ASP A 326 -11.40 1.69 -10.31
CA ASP A 326 -11.30 3.09 -10.76
C ASP A 326 -9.89 3.66 -10.59
N THR A 327 -8.93 2.84 -10.12
CA THR A 327 -7.59 3.28 -9.73
C THR A 327 -6.50 2.65 -10.60
N HIS A 328 -5.24 2.88 -10.23
CA HIS A 328 -4.07 2.30 -10.90
C HIS A 328 -3.89 0.79 -10.69
N ILE A 329 -4.62 0.19 -9.77
CA ILE A 329 -4.58 -1.25 -9.52
C ILE A 329 -5.44 -1.95 -10.55
N VAL A 330 -4.88 -2.95 -11.23
CA VAL A 330 -5.57 -3.74 -12.25
C VAL A 330 -5.65 -5.18 -11.79
N PRO A 331 -6.71 -5.55 -11.04
CA PRO A 331 -6.88 -6.91 -10.57
C PRO A 331 -7.46 -7.76 -11.71
N LEU A 332 -6.78 -8.87 -12.01
CA LEU A 332 -7.19 -9.84 -13.03
C LEU A 332 -7.66 -11.12 -12.36
N PHE A 333 -8.96 -11.40 -12.44
CA PHE A 333 -9.60 -12.50 -11.73
C PHE A 333 -9.16 -13.87 -12.23
N VAL A 334 -8.89 -14.81 -11.32
CA VAL A 334 -8.59 -16.22 -11.63
C VAL A 334 -9.58 -17.17 -10.92
N GLY A 335 -9.87 -16.92 -9.63
CA GLY A 335 -10.88 -17.66 -8.86
C GLY A 335 -10.46 -19.06 -8.41
N ASP A 336 -9.19 -19.44 -8.60
CA ASP A 336 -8.61 -20.71 -8.19
C ASP A 336 -7.16 -20.51 -7.74
N PRO A 337 -6.77 -20.93 -6.53
CA PRO A 337 -5.45 -20.65 -5.98
C PRO A 337 -4.32 -21.39 -6.70
N GLU A 338 -4.58 -22.59 -7.22
CA GLU A 338 -3.59 -23.38 -7.94
C GLU A 338 -3.35 -22.80 -9.34
N LYS A 339 -4.41 -22.50 -10.07
CA LYS A 339 -4.31 -21.87 -11.39
C LYS A 339 -3.71 -20.47 -11.30
N CYS A 340 -4.02 -19.71 -10.24
CA CYS A 340 -3.44 -18.40 -10.00
C CYS A 340 -1.91 -18.48 -9.80
N LYS A 341 -1.44 -19.46 -9.03
CA LYS A 341 -0.01 -19.73 -8.88
C LYS A 341 0.62 -20.21 -10.18
N GLN A 342 -0.01 -21.16 -10.89
CA GLN A 342 0.47 -21.66 -12.18
C GLN A 342 0.57 -20.55 -13.22
N ALA A 343 -0.42 -19.66 -13.28
CA ALA A 343 -0.39 -18.49 -14.17
C ALA A 343 0.81 -17.58 -13.89
N SER A 344 1.06 -17.27 -12.61
CA SER A 344 2.23 -16.49 -12.21
C SER A 344 3.55 -17.17 -12.60
N ASP A 345 3.66 -18.48 -12.39
CA ASP A 345 4.87 -19.23 -12.71
C ASP A 345 5.12 -19.28 -14.22
N LEU A 346 4.10 -19.57 -15.04
CA LEU A 346 4.21 -19.58 -16.48
C LEU A 346 4.61 -18.21 -17.04
N LEU A 347 3.99 -17.13 -16.55
CA LEU A 347 4.36 -15.77 -16.93
C LEU A 347 5.83 -15.48 -16.65
N LEU A 348 6.32 -15.89 -15.47
CA LEU A 348 7.72 -15.67 -15.10
C LEU A 348 8.67 -16.55 -15.89
N GLU A 349 8.40 -17.86 -15.98
CA GLU A 349 9.33 -18.82 -16.56
C GLU A 349 9.39 -18.77 -18.08
N GLU A 350 8.27 -18.56 -18.76
CA GLU A 350 8.20 -18.63 -20.22
C GLU A 350 8.21 -17.26 -20.90
N HIS A 351 7.58 -16.24 -20.24
CA HIS A 351 7.42 -14.92 -20.84
C HIS A 351 8.32 -13.83 -20.21
N GLY A 352 9.04 -14.14 -19.12
CA GLY A 352 9.84 -13.14 -18.41
C GLY A 352 9.00 -12.03 -17.76
N ILE A 353 7.75 -12.32 -17.42
CA ILE A 353 6.81 -11.39 -16.81
C ILE A 353 6.60 -11.76 -15.33
N TYR A 354 6.96 -10.87 -14.42
CA TYR A 354 6.83 -11.11 -12.99
C TYR A 354 5.57 -10.45 -12.43
N ILE A 355 4.60 -11.29 -12.04
CA ILE A 355 3.36 -10.90 -11.35
C ILE A 355 3.11 -11.89 -10.22
N GLN A 356 2.90 -11.41 -9.00
CA GLN A 356 2.59 -12.27 -7.86
C GLN A 356 1.11 -12.70 -7.85
N PRO A 357 0.82 -13.96 -7.54
CA PRO A 357 -0.54 -14.41 -7.29
C PRO A 357 -1.02 -13.87 -5.95
N ILE A 358 -2.25 -13.42 -5.91
CA ILE A 358 -2.92 -12.98 -4.69
C ILE A 358 -3.95 -14.02 -4.30
N ASN A 359 -3.62 -14.81 -3.29
CA ASN A 359 -4.42 -15.93 -2.79
C ASN A 359 -4.84 -15.68 -1.33
N TYR A 360 -5.71 -16.54 -0.80
CA TYR A 360 -6.04 -16.56 0.63
C TYR A 360 -4.75 -16.67 1.49
N PRO A 361 -4.63 -15.95 2.62
CA PRO A 361 -5.63 -15.13 3.29
C PRO A 361 -5.69 -13.66 2.86
N THR A 362 -4.94 -13.27 1.83
CA THR A 362 -4.90 -11.87 1.36
C THR A 362 -6.23 -11.45 0.72
N VAL A 363 -6.87 -12.38 0.03
CA VAL A 363 -8.24 -12.25 -0.51
C VAL A 363 -9.07 -13.47 -0.09
N ALA A 364 -10.40 -13.39 -0.20
CA ALA A 364 -11.28 -14.51 0.11
C ALA A 364 -11.04 -15.67 -0.86
N LYS A 365 -11.29 -16.92 -0.40
CA LYS A 365 -11.23 -18.12 -1.26
C LYS A 365 -12.26 -18.01 -2.39
N GLY A 366 -11.85 -18.37 -3.60
CA GLY A 366 -12.65 -18.24 -4.81
C GLY A 366 -12.59 -16.84 -5.45
N THR A 367 -11.75 -15.94 -4.90
CA THR A 367 -11.53 -14.59 -5.44
C THR A 367 -10.06 -14.31 -5.74
N GLU A 368 -9.29 -15.36 -5.92
CA GLU A 368 -7.88 -15.30 -6.25
C GLU A 368 -7.67 -14.55 -7.57
N ARG A 369 -6.59 -13.78 -7.64
CA ARG A 369 -6.33 -12.86 -8.75
C ARG A 369 -4.84 -12.62 -8.97
N LEU A 370 -4.49 -12.21 -10.17
CA LEU A 370 -3.22 -11.54 -10.43
C LEU A 370 -3.42 -10.03 -10.23
N ARG A 371 -2.56 -9.40 -9.43
CA ARG A 371 -2.62 -7.95 -9.17
C ARG A 371 -1.57 -7.24 -10.00
N ILE A 372 -2.01 -6.61 -11.07
CA ILE A 372 -1.14 -5.87 -11.99
C ILE A 372 -1.08 -4.41 -11.55
N THR A 373 0.13 -3.86 -11.48
CA THR A 373 0.38 -2.46 -11.12
C THR A 373 1.30 -1.84 -12.16
N PRO A 374 0.73 -1.26 -13.23
CA PRO A 374 1.50 -0.56 -14.24
C PRO A 374 2.26 0.62 -13.63
N SER A 375 3.38 0.98 -14.21
CA SER A 375 4.15 2.16 -13.83
C SER A 375 4.24 3.14 -15.02
N PRO A 376 4.70 4.37 -14.84
CA PRO A 376 4.93 5.33 -15.93
C PRO A 376 5.86 4.80 -17.04
N TYR A 377 6.68 3.81 -16.72
CA TYR A 377 7.73 3.28 -17.58
C TYR A 377 7.33 2.01 -18.37
N HIS A 378 6.14 1.48 -18.13
CA HIS A 378 5.58 0.43 -18.98
C HIS A 378 5.09 1.05 -20.30
N ASP A 379 5.84 0.89 -21.36
CA ASP A 379 5.50 1.39 -22.69
C ASP A 379 4.43 0.52 -23.39
N ASP A 380 4.02 0.91 -24.58
CA ASP A 380 2.97 0.22 -25.32
C ASP A 380 3.42 -1.19 -25.72
N GLY A 381 4.71 -1.37 -26.06
CA GLY A 381 5.26 -2.67 -26.42
C GLY A 381 5.21 -3.67 -25.26
N LEU A 382 5.55 -3.21 -24.03
CA LEU A 382 5.43 -4.04 -22.83
C LEU A 382 3.97 -4.37 -22.49
N ILE A 383 3.04 -3.44 -22.72
CA ILE A 383 1.60 -3.68 -22.49
C ILE A 383 1.06 -4.74 -23.48
N ASP A 384 1.42 -4.64 -24.75
CA ASP A 384 1.03 -5.59 -25.78
C ASP A 384 1.60 -6.99 -25.48
N GLN A 385 2.88 -7.08 -25.10
CA GLN A 385 3.53 -8.33 -24.65
C GLN A 385 2.82 -8.95 -23.43
N LEU A 386 2.42 -8.12 -22.45
CA LEU A 386 1.65 -8.61 -21.31
C LEU A 386 0.33 -9.23 -21.73
N ALA A 387 -0.41 -8.57 -22.63
CA ALA A 387 -1.71 -9.07 -23.10
C ALA A 387 -1.58 -10.38 -23.87
N GLU A 388 -0.60 -10.49 -24.77
CA GLU A 388 -0.32 -11.71 -25.51
C GLU A 388 0.06 -12.87 -24.59
N ALA A 389 0.98 -12.63 -23.64
CA ALA A 389 1.40 -13.63 -22.67
C ALA A 389 0.23 -14.11 -21.78
N LEU A 390 -0.60 -13.19 -21.32
CA LEU A 390 -1.79 -13.53 -20.53
C LEU A 390 -2.77 -14.39 -21.32
N LEU A 391 -3.04 -14.09 -22.60
CA LEU A 391 -3.93 -14.90 -23.44
C LEU A 391 -3.38 -16.31 -23.62
N GLN A 392 -2.08 -16.48 -23.88
CA GLN A 392 -1.44 -17.79 -24.01
C GLN A 392 -1.53 -18.60 -22.70
N VAL A 393 -1.30 -17.96 -21.56
CA VAL A 393 -1.40 -18.60 -20.25
C VAL A 393 -2.85 -18.97 -19.92
N TRP A 394 -3.82 -18.11 -20.26
CA TRP A 394 -5.26 -18.37 -20.06
C TRP A 394 -5.73 -19.57 -20.86
N ASP A 395 -5.36 -19.65 -22.15
CA ASP A 395 -5.65 -20.79 -23.02
C ASP A 395 -5.06 -22.09 -22.47
N ARG A 396 -3.78 -22.09 -22.12
CA ARG A 396 -3.05 -23.25 -21.60
C ARG A 396 -3.64 -23.80 -20.29
N LEU A 397 -4.11 -22.92 -19.42
CA LEU A 397 -4.71 -23.32 -18.14
C LEU A 397 -6.22 -23.56 -18.21
N GLY A 398 -6.82 -23.39 -19.41
CA GLY A 398 -8.26 -23.50 -19.59
C GLY A 398 -9.03 -22.51 -18.70
N LEU A 399 -8.53 -21.27 -18.55
CA LEU A 399 -9.18 -20.22 -17.80
C LEU A 399 -10.25 -19.53 -18.65
N PRO A 400 -11.42 -19.18 -18.08
CA PRO A 400 -12.49 -18.55 -18.85
C PRO A 400 -12.12 -17.11 -19.23
N LEU A 401 -12.38 -16.75 -20.48
CA LEU A 401 -12.47 -15.36 -20.91
C LEU A 401 -13.87 -14.82 -20.60
N ARG A 402 -14.01 -13.51 -20.40
CA ARG A 402 -15.33 -12.86 -20.34
C ARG A 402 -16.01 -13.05 -21.70
N ALA A 403 -17.27 -13.50 -21.71
CA ALA A 403 -18.09 -13.43 -22.91
C ALA A 403 -18.08 -11.96 -23.40
N LYS A 404 -17.76 -11.75 -24.69
CA LYS A 404 -17.89 -10.43 -25.30
C LYS A 404 -19.36 -10.04 -25.12
N SER A 405 -19.64 -9.03 -24.30
CA SER A 405 -20.96 -8.43 -24.33
C SER A 405 -21.15 -7.93 -25.77
N LEU A 406 -22.10 -8.51 -26.48
CA LEU A 406 -22.58 -7.91 -27.72
C LEU A 406 -22.92 -6.47 -27.36
N ALA A 407 -22.13 -5.53 -27.89
CA ALA A 407 -22.49 -4.13 -27.80
C ALA A 407 -23.91 -4.05 -28.39
N ALA A 408 -24.85 -3.64 -27.54
CA ALA A 408 -26.15 -3.26 -28.02
C ALA A 408 -25.95 -2.11 -29.00
N GLU A 409 -26.35 -2.37 -30.25
CA GLU A 409 -26.49 -1.35 -31.29
C GLU A 409 -27.44 -0.24 -30.86
#